data_325396eadcc0d1b3ed42215e2d93412e
#
_entry.id   325396eadcc0d1b3ed42215e2d93412e
#
_cell.length_a   1.000
_cell.length_b   1.000
_cell.length_c   1.000
_cell.angle_alpha   90.00
_cell.angle_beta   90.00
_cell.angle_gamma   90.00
#
_symmetry.space_group_name_H-M   'P 1'
#
loop_
_entity.id
_entity.type
_entity.pdbx_description
1 polymer ?
#
loop_
_entity_poly.entity_id
_entity_poly.type
_entity_poly.pdbx_seq_one_letter_code
_entity_poly.pdbx_strand_id
1 'polypeptide(L)'
;KTETSPYFDLSEKQKVKIDFRSFIHVEGVEVKEVRTQKIDLNNFTAIILTSRNAVDNFFRIAEEMRFKVPDAMKYFCQSEAVAYYLQKYVVYRKRKIYVGNRTFPELCKLIKKHKEEKFLLPASDKLKALIPAELDKLGVDWKPATLYKTVVSDLSDLENVFYDILVFFSPSGIDSLFKNFPGFKQNNTRIAVFGNSTVKAATEAGLKCNIVAPAPETPSMTMALEKYIKEANKK
;
A
#
# COMPACT_ATOMS: atom_id res chain seq x y z
N LYS A 1 -1.76 15.25 -6.40
CA LYS A 1 -0.29 15.12 -6.48
C LYS A 1 0.35 16.50 -6.48
N THR A 2 1.60 16.59 -5.97
CA THR A 2 2.34 17.85 -5.91
C THR A 2 2.72 18.33 -7.31
N GLU A 3 2.88 19.64 -7.48
CA GLU A 3 3.28 20.31 -8.73
C GLU A 3 4.59 19.77 -9.36
N THR A 4 5.37 18.99 -8.62
CA THR A 4 6.62 18.36 -9.07
C THR A 4 6.43 16.93 -9.63
N SER A 5 5.21 16.48 -9.89
CA SER A 5 4.98 15.13 -10.42
C SER A 5 5.41 15.04 -11.90
N PRO A 6 6.19 14.00 -12.34
CA PRO A 6 6.57 13.81 -13.74
C PRO A 6 5.40 13.71 -14.73
N TYR A 7 4.20 13.47 -14.21
CA TYR A 7 2.97 13.45 -15.02
C TYR A 7 2.52 14.83 -15.47
N PHE A 8 2.85 15.89 -14.75
CA PHE A 8 2.58 17.27 -15.21
C PHE A 8 3.45 17.60 -16.42
N ASP A 9 4.76 17.27 -16.36
CA ASP A 9 5.66 17.44 -17.52
C ASP A 9 5.17 16.65 -18.74
N LEU A 10 4.68 15.41 -18.52
CA LEU A 10 4.11 14.60 -19.58
C LEU A 10 2.85 15.25 -20.18
N SER A 11 1.96 15.76 -19.33
CA SER A 11 0.74 16.46 -19.75
C SER A 11 1.05 17.66 -20.65
N GLU A 12 2.00 18.50 -20.23
CA GLU A 12 2.41 19.68 -21.00
C GLU A 12 3.10 19.31 -22.33
N LYS A 13 4.09 18.40 -22.27
CA LYS A 13 4.86 17.99 -23.46
C LYS A 13 4.03 17.30 -24.52
N GLN A 14 3.09 16.45 -24.11
CA GLN A 14 2.27 15.66 -25.04
C GLN A 14 0.89 16.28 -25.29
N LYS A 15 0.57 17.41 -24.66
CA LYS A 15 -0.73 18.10 -24.72
C LYS A 15 -1.92 17.17 -24.41
N VAL A 16 -1.77 16.36 -23.37
CA VAL A 16 -2.79 15.43 -22.90
C VAL A 16 -3.32 15.84 -21.54
N LYS A 17 -4.61 15.63 -21.30
CA LYS A 17 -5.22 15.79 -19.98
C LYS A 17 -4.96 14.53 -19.16
N ILE A 18 -4.53 14.69 -17.90
CA ILE A 18 -4.29 13.58 -16.99
C ILE A 18 -5.13 13.78 -15.73
N ASP A 19 -6.08 12.88 -15.51
CA ASP A 19 -6.90 12.82 -14.31
C ASP A 19 -6.33 11.78 -13.32
N PHE A 20 -6.11 12.21 -12.08
CA PHE A 20 -5.65 11.31 -11.02
C PHE A 20 -6.84 10.87 -10.16
N ARG A 21 -7.14 9.58 -10.20
CA ARG A 21 -8.25 9.00 -9.44
C ARG A 21 -7.74 7.87 -8.54
N SER A 22 -8.18 7.88 -7.30
CA SER A 22 -7.89 6.80 -6.37
C SER A 22 -8.92 5.69 -6.57
N PHE A 23 -8.55 4.60 -7.22
CA PHE A 23 -9.40 3.42 -7.42
C PHE A 23 -9.57 2.60 -6.14
N ILE A 24 -8.61 2.72 -5.23
CA ILE A 24 -8.64 2.10 -3.92
C ILE A 24 -8.17 3.11 -2.88
N HIS A 25 -8.63 2.95 -1.65
CA HIS A 25 -8.11 3.68 -0.50
C HIS A 25 -8.01 2.77 0.72
N VAL A 26 -7.39 3.27 1.77
CA VAL A 26 -7.24 2.54 3.03
C VAL A 26 -8.22 3.11 4.04
N GLU A 27 -9.03 2.23 4.62
CA GLU A 27 -9.92 2.56 5.73
C GLU A 27 -9.49 1.87 7.02
N GLY A 28 -9.66 2.56 8.13
CA GLY A 28 -9.49 1.97 9.45
C GLY A 28 -10.63 0.99 9.75
N VAL A 29 -10.29 -0.13 10.36
CA VAL A 29 -11.28 -1.10 10.88
C VAL A 29 -11.92 -0.51 12.14
N GLU A 30 -13.24 -0.63 12.28
CA GLU A 30 -13.95 -0.15 13.46
C GLU A 30 -13.54 -0.90 14.74
N VAL A 31 -13.55 -0.20 15.87
CA VAL A 31 -13.20 -0.81 17.19
C VAL A 31 -14.04 -2.03 17.50
N LYS A 32 -15.32 -2.04 17.13
CA LYS A 32 -16.19 -3.20 17.34
C LYS A 32 -15.62 -4.44 16.67
N GLU A 33 -15.18 -4.32 15.42
CA GLU A 33 -14.57 -5.39 14.64
C GLU A 33 -13.19 -5.78 15.20
N VAL A 34 -12.39 -4.80 15.64
CA VAL A 34 -11.10 -5.09 16.31
C VAL A 34 -11.30 -5.90 17.59
N ARG A 35 -12.34 -5.60 18.38
CA ARG A 35 -12.66 -6.36 19.60
C ARG A 35 -13.00 -7.83 19.33
N THR A 36 -13.59 -8.15 18.17
CA THR A 36 -13.87 -9.56 17.80
C THR A 36 -12.60 -10.39 17.62
N GLN A 37 -11.46 -9.75 17.34
CA GLN A 37 -10.17 -10.42 17.22
C GLN A 37 -9.60 -10.87 18.58
N LYS A 38 -10.25 -10.49 19.69
CA LYS A 38 -9.84 -10.84 21.07
C LYS A 38 -8.37 -10.51 21.36
N ILE A 39 -7.96 -9.32 20.93
CA ILE A 39 -6.61 -8.80 21.13
C ILE A 39 -6.64 -7.87 22.36
N ASP A 40 -5.94 -8.25 23.41
CA ASP A 40 -5.67 -7.37 24.54
C ASP A 40 -4.33 -6.66 24.33
N LEU A 41 -4.38 -5.35 24.10
CA LEU A 41 -3.19 -4.53 23.84
C LEU A 41 -2.21 -4.50 25.03
N ASN A 42 -2.67 -4.76 26.25
CA ASN A 42 -1.82 -4.81 27.44
C ASN A 42 -0.84 -5.99 27.45
N ASN A 43 -1.10 -7.01 26.64
CA ASN A 43 -0.25 -8.20 26.58
C ASN A 43 0.99 -8.01 25.71
N PHE A 44 1.14 -6.88 25.03
CA PHE A 44 2.25 -6.65 24.10
C PHE A 44 3.25 -5.65 24.65
N THR A 45 4.52 -5.92 24.38
CA THR A 45 5.65 -5.09 24.79
C THR A 45 6.36 -4.44 23.61
N ALA A 46 6.04 -4.90 22.41
CA ALA A 46 6.63 -4.41 21.16
C ALA A 46 5.61 -4.36 20.01
N ILE A 47 5.76 -3.38 19.13
CA ILE A 47 4.92 -3.18 17.96
C ILE A 47 5.77 -3.26 16.69
N ILE A 48 5.36 -4.08 15.71
CA ILE A 48 5.99 -4.17 14.40
C ILE A 48 5.26 -3.26 13.43
N LEU A 49 5.92 -2.23 12.91
CA LEU A 49 5.35 -1.21 12.05
C LEU A 49 5.93 -1.33 10.63
N THR A 50 5.12 -1.79 9.69
CA THR A 50 5.54 -2.03 8.31
C THR A 50 5.20 -0.88 7.36
N SER A 51 4.34 0.06 7.78
CA SER A 51 3.88 1.19 6.96
C SER A 51 3.37 2.35 7.81
N ARG A 52 3.16 3.52 7.20
CA ARG A 52 2.50 4.66 7.84
C ARG A 52 1.05 4.32 8.25
N ASN A 53 0.32 3.57 7.42
CA ASN A 53 -1.03 3.12 7.76
C ASN A 53 -1.05 2.23 9.01
N ALA A 54 -0.02 1.39 9.21
CA ALA A 54 0.11 0.60 10.42
C ALA A 54 0.33 1.48 11.66
N VAL A 55 1.11 2.56 11.52
CA VAL A 55 1.31 3.56 12.58
C VAL A 55 0.00 4.26 12.92
N ASP A 56 -0.64 4.90 11.94
CA ASP A 56 -1.86 5.69 12.16
C ASP A 56 -2.97 4.84 12.78
N ASN A 57 -3.20 3.63 12.24
CA ASN A 57 -4.28 2.77 12.72
C ASN A 57 -4.00 2.14 14.08
N PHE A 58 -2.74 1.87 14.42
CA PHE A 58 -2.40 1.43 15.76
C PHE A 58 -2.73 2.50 16.81
N PHE A 59 -2.29 3.74 16.61
CA PHE A 59 -2.55 4.82 17.56
C PHE A 59 -4.02 5.22 17.60
N ARG A 60 -4.73 5.22 16.45
CA ARG A 60 -6.17 5.42 16.40
C ARG A 60 -6.91 4.39 17.26
N ILE A 61 -6.62 3.10 17.09
CA ILE A 61 -7.25 2.04 17.88
C ILE A 61 -6.86 2.12 19.36
N ALA A 62 -5.61 2.44 19.68
CA ALA A 62 -5.18 2.65 21.06
C ALA A 62 -6.00 3.76 21.73
N GLU A 63 -6.20 4.88 21.06
CA GLU A 63 -7.02 6.00 21.54
C GLU A 63 -8.49 5.61 21.70
N GLU A 64 -9.11 5.01 20.68
CA GLU A 64 -10.52 4.60 20.69
C GLU A 64 -10.81 3.50 21.75
N MET A 65 -9.83 2.63 22.02
CA MET A 65 -9.89 1.63 23.10
C MET A 65 -9.48 2.18 24.47
N ARG A 66 -9.10 3.45 24.55
CA ARG A 66 -8.56 4.09 25.75
C ARG A 66 -7.33 3.37 26.33
N PHE A 67 -6.53 2.77 25.45
CA PHE A 67 -5.29 2.14 25.80
C PHE A 67 -4.16 3.18 25.85
N LYS A 68 -3.64 3.43 27.04
CA LYS A 68 -2.46 4.28 27.19
C LYS A 68 -1.21 3.47 26.84
N VAL A 69 -0.61 3.77 25.70
CA VAL A 69 0.60 3.07 25.25
C VAL A 69 1.71 3.28 26.29
N PRO A 70 2.27 2.19 26.87
CA PRO A 70 3.30 2.32 27.90
C PRO A 70 4.56 3.00 27.38
N ASP A 71 5.20 3.79 28.24
CA ASP A 71 6.50 4.40 27.93
C ASP A 71 7.60 3.37 27.61
N ALA A 72 7.47 2.15 28.10
CA ALA A 72 8.38 1.05 27.84
C ALA A 72 8.19 0.39 26.48
N MET A 73 7.09 0.68 25.75
CA MET A 73 6.77 0.08 24.46
C MET A 73 7.92 0.23 23.47
N LYS A 74 8.30 -0.86 22.83
CA LYS A 74 9.31 -0.90 21.78
C LYS A 74 8.65 -0.89 20.39
N TYR A 75 9.30 -0.26 19.41
CA TYR A 75 8.79 -0.15 18.07
C TYR A 75 9.81 -0.67 17.06
N PHE A 76 9.39 -1.60 16.23
CA PHE A 76 10.20 -2.20 15.16
C PHE A 76 9.67 -1.69 13.82
N CYS A 77 10.34 -0.69 13.27
CA CYS A 77 9.95 -0.01 12.04
C CYS A 77 10.65 -0.62 10.83
N GLN A 78 9.93 -0.95 9.79
CA GLN A 78 10.48 -1.57 8.58
C GLN A 78 11.49 -0.67 7.86
N SER A 79 11.35 0.65 7.97
CA SER A 79 12.24 1.62 7.31
C SER A 79 12.34 2.92 8.11
N GLU A 80 13.37 3.72 7.79
CA GLU A 80 13.54 5.06 8.36
C GLU A 80 12.32 5.97 8.11
N ALA A 81 11.68 5.86 6.95
CA ALA A 81 10.49 6.63 6.63
C ALA A 81 9.32 6.32 7.57
N VAL A 82 9.18 5.05 8.02
CA VAL A 82 8.17 4.64 9.01
C VAL A 82 8.58 5.14 10.40
N ALA A 83 9.84 5.00 10.76
CA ALA A 83 10.35 5.48 12.06
C ALA A 83 10.26 7.01 12.21
N TYR A 84 10.54 7.73 11.13
CA TYR A 84 10.33 9.19 11.09
C TYR A 84 8.85 9.56 11.25
N TYR A 85 7.96 8.85 10.55
CA TYR A 85 6.52 9.08 10.65
C TYR A 85 5.96 8.76 12.05
N LEU A 86 6.52 7.75 12.72
CA LEU A 86 6.14 7.38 14.08
C LEU A 86 6.33 8.53 15.08
N GLN A 87 7.25 9.46 14.83
CA GLN A 87 7.49 10.63 15.68
C GLN A 87 6.29 11.58 15.79
N LYS A 88 5.29 11.43 14.93
CA LYS A 88 3.99 12.12 15.07
C LYS A 88 3.27 11.73 16.36
N TYR A 89 3.53 10.52 16.88
CA TYR A 89 2.83 9.93 18.02
C TYR A 89 3.71 9.73 19.25
N VAL A 90 5.01 9.51 19.05
CA VAL A 90 5.94 9.22 20.15
C VAL A 90 7.24 10.01 19.99
N VAL A 91 7.84 10.37 21.14
CA VAL A 91 9.16 10.98 21.15
C VAL A 91 10.21 9.95 20.72
N TYR A 92 11.07 10.29 19.76
CA TYR A 92 12.13 9.42 19.32
C TYR A 92 13.10 9.09 20.47
N ARG A 93 13.26 7.80 20.74
CA ARG A 93 14.22 7.29 21.72
C ARG A 93 14.96 6.08 21.12
N LYS A 94 16.26 6.23 20.88
CA LYS A 94 17.12 5.20 20.26
C LYS A 94 17.01 3.80 20.92
N ARG A 95 16.70 3.72 22.20
CA ARG A 95 16.54 2.45 22.94
C ARG A 95 15.19 1.77 22.72
N LYS A 96 14.23 2.44 22.07
CA LYS A 96 12.85 1.95 21.90
C LYS A 96 12.44 1.82 20.44
N ILE A 97 13.14 2.48 19.51
CA ILE A 97 12.81 2.48 18.09
C ILE A 97 13.95 1.79 17.33
N TYR A 98 13.62 0.64 16.77
CA TYR A 98 14.51 -0.20 15.98
C TYR A 98 14.12 -0.09 14.52
N VAL A 99 15.07 0.21 13.64
CA VAL A 99 14.80 0.52 12.24
C VAL A 99 15.46 -0.51 11.34
N GLY A 100 14.64 -1.20 10.54
CA GLY A 100 15.10 -2.12 9.50
C GLY A 100 15.53 -1.38 8.23
N ASN A 101 16.21 -2.11 7.34
CA ASN A 101 16.68 -1.58 6.06
C ASN A 101 15.67 -1.91 4.95
N ARG A 102 14.49 -1.25 4.96
CA ARG A 102 13.42 -1.29 3.93
C ARG A 102 12.74 -2.64 3.70
N THR A 103 13.40 -3.76 3.95
CA THR A 103 12.82 -5.09 3.74
C THR A 103 12.43 -5.75 5.06
N PHE A 104 11.40 -6.60 5.04
CA PHE A 104 10.96 -7.30 6.24
C PHE A 104 12.01 -8.28 6.78
N PRO A 105 12.74 -9.06 5.96
CA PRO A 105 13.83 -9.90 6.45
C PRO A 105 14.94 -9.13 7.19
N GLU A 106 15.24 -7.90 6.79
CA GLU A 106 16.21 -7.05 7.52
C GLU A 106 15.66 -6.64 8.90
N LEU A 107 14.37 -6.35 8.99
CA LEU A 107 13.72 -6.08 10.27
C LEU A 107 13.74 -7.32 11.17
N CYS A 108 13.57 -8.52 10.61
CA CYS A 108 13.63 -9.79 11.33
C CYS A 108 14.97 -10.01 12.04
N LYS A 109 16.09 -9.49 11.50
CA LYS A 109 17.40 -9.54 12.17
C LYS A 109 17.41 -8.77 13.49
N LEU A 110 16.64 -7.69 13.59
CA LEU A 110 16.49 -6.91 14.81
C LEU A 110 15.50 -7.59 15.77
N ILE A 111 14.37 -8.05 15.27
CA ILE A 111 13.35 -8.80 16.06
C ILE A 111 13.99 -10.02 16.74
N LYS A 112 14.84 -10.75 16.03
CA LYS A 112 15.57 -11.91 16.55
C LYS A 112 16.40 -11.61 17.82
N LYS A 113 16.88 -10.37 17.97
CA LYS A 113 17.67 -9.94 19.14
C LYS A 113 16.81 -9.60 20.35
N HIS A 114 15.48 -9.62 20.20
CA HIS A 114 14.48 -9.24 21.21
C HIS A 114 13.39 -10.28 21.33
N LYS A 115 13.77 -11.57 21.35
CA LYS A 115 12.83 -12.69 21.40
C LYS A 115 11.98 -12.75 22.67
N GLU A 116 12.40 -12.06 23.69
CA GLU A 116 11.71 -11.91 24.97
C GLU A 116 10.46 -11.01 24.88
N GLU A 117 10.35 -10.21 23.82
CA GLU A 117 9.23 -9.30 23.63
C GLU A 117 8.01 -10.03 23.06
N LYS A 118 6.83 -9.51 23.41
CA LYS A 118 5.55 -9.92 22.82
C LYS A 118 5.15 -8.91 21.75
N PHE A 119 5.14 -9.36 20.51
CA PHE A 119 4.99 -8.49 19.36
C PHE A 119 3.53 -8.41 18.90
N LEU A 120 3.01 -7.20 18.75
CA LEU A 120 1.80 -6.93 17.97
C LEU A 120 2.20 -6.48 16.57
N LEU A 121 1.55 -7.03 15.55
CA LEU A 121 1.70 -6.62 14.16
C LEU A 121 0.41 -5.95 13.66
N PRO A 122 0.28 -4.61 13.71
CA PRO A 122 -0.77 -3.88 13.01
C PRO A 122 -0.70 -4.16 11.51
N ALA A 123 -1.75 -4.75 10.96
CA ALA A 123 -1.80 -5.26 9.61
C ALA A 123 -3.06 -4.82 8.87
N SER A 124 -3.04 -4.93 7.54
CA SER A 124 -4.25 -4.86 6.73
C SER A 124 -4.92 -6.24 6.65
N ASP A 125 -6.15 -6.24 6.17
CA ASP A 125 -6.90 -7.43 5.78
C ASP A 125 -6.16 -8.31 4.74
N LYS A 126 -5.22 -7.71 3.99
CA LYS A 126 -4.38 -8.38 2.98
C LYS A 126 -2.93 -8.47 3.45
N LEU A 127 -2.71 -9.17 4.57
CA LEU A 127 -1.36 -9.40 5.08
C LEU A 127 -0.55 -10.28 4.11
N LYS A 128 0.64 -9.82 3.72
CA LYS A 128 1.54 -10.58 2.84
C LYS A 128 2.02 -11.85 3.54
N ALA A 129 1.86 -13.00 2.90
CA ALA A 129 2.22 -14.32 3.45
C ALA A 129 3.68 -14.44 3.93
N LEU A 130 4.59 -13.68 3.35
CA LEU A 130 6.00 -13.61 3.76
C LEU A 130 6.15 -13.17 5.24
N ILE A 131 5.32 -12.25 5.71
CA ILE A 131 5.48 -11.67 7.05
C ILE A 131 5.19 -12.71 8.15
N PRO A 132 4.05 -13.40 8.16
CA PRO A 132 3.82 -14.51 9.09
C PRO A 132 4.91 -15.59 9.01
N ALA A 133 5.25 -16.03 7.80
CA ALA A 133 6.24 -17.08 7.60
C ALA A 133 7.62 -16.74 8.20
N GLU A 134 8.08 -15.50 8.06
CA GLU A 134 9.34 -15.06 8.66
C GLU A 134 9.26 -14.96 10.20
N LEU A 135 8.15 -14.46 10.74
CA LEU A 135 7.96 -14.36 12.20
C LEU A 135 7.85 -15.74 12.87
N ASP A 136 7.11 -16.67 12.26
CA ASP A 136 6.98 -18.03 12.74
C ASP A 136 8.33 -18.76 12.72
N LYS A 137 9.12 -18.56 11.65
CA LYS A 137 10.48 -19.09 11.54
C LYS A 137 11.43 -18.55 12.62
N LEU A 138 11.22 -17.34 13.08
CA LEU A 138 12.00 -16.76 14.18
C LEU A 138 11.63 -17.34 15.54
N GLY A 139 10.44 -17.94 15.70
CA GLY A 139 9.94 -18.47 16.95
C GLY A 139 9.72 -17.41 18.02
N VAL A 140 9.28 -16.21 17.62
CA VAL A 140 8.92 -15.11 18.54
C VAL A 140 7.43 -15.16 18.89
N ASP A 141 7.08 -14.66 20.08
CA ASP A 141 5.67 -14.47 20.46
C ASP A 141 5.10 -13.26 19.73
N TRP A 142 4.24 -13.51 18.75
CA TRP A 142 3.64 -12.44 17.94
C TRP A 142 2.19 -12.69 17.61
N LYS A 143 1.44 -11.62 17.39
CA LYS A 143 0.04 -11.68 16.97
C LYS A 143 -0.27 -10.59 15.93
N PRO A 144 -0.95 -10.92 14.83
CA PRO A 144 -1.46 -9.91 13.91
C PRO A 144 -2.70 -9.23 14.50
N ALA A 145 -2.85 -7.94 14.21
CA ALA A 145 -4.06 -7.17 14.44
C ALA A 145 -4.50 -6.53 13.14
N THR A 146 -5.63 -6.96 12.59
CA THR A 146 -6.22 -6.31 11.41
C THR A 146 -6.85 -5.00 11.84
N LEU A 147 -6.17 -3.90 11.58
CA LEU A 147 -6.57 -2.55 12.01
C LEU A 147 -7.00 -1.64 10.87
N TYR A 148 -6.76 -2.04 9.63
CA TYR A 148 -7.15 -1.30 8.43
C TYR A 148 -7.38 -2.26 7.26
N LYS A 149 -8.13 -1.82 6.25
CA LYS A 149 -8.44 -2.59 5.05
C LYS A 149 -8.29 -1.72 3.80
N THR A 150 -7.97 -2.39 2.68
CA THR A 150 -7.97 -1.74 1.38
C THR A 150 -9.35 -1.91 0.77
N VAL A 151 -10.04 -0.80 0.56
CA VAL A 151 -11.38 -0.77 -0.02
C VAL A 151 -11.39 -0.15 -1.39
N VAL A 152 -12.37 -0.53 -2.18
CA VAL A 152 -12.64 0.05 -3.49
C VAL A 152 -13.25 1.43 -3.29
N SER A 153 -12.70 2.43 -3.99
CA SER A 153 -13.29 3.77 -3.99
C SER A 153 -14.52 3.82 -4.88
N ASP A 154 -15.50 4.63 -4.50
CA ASP A 154 -16.62 4.93 -5.38
C ASP A 154 -16.13 5.80 -6.55
N LEU A 155 -16.40 5.35 -7.77
CA LEU A 155 -16.04 6.00 -9.02
C LEU A 155 -17.27 6.21 -9.90
N SER A 156 -18.48 6.22 -9.32
CA SER A 156 -19.75 6.38 -10.06
C SER A 156 -19.80 7.67 -10.89
N ASP A 157 -19.09 8.71 -10.46
CA ASP A 157 -18.93 9.95 -11.20
C ASP A 157 -18.20 9.81 -12.55
N LEU A 158 -17.52 8.68 -12.77
CA LEU A 158 -16.80 8.37 -14.03
C LEU A 158 -17.62 7.47 -14.98
N GLU A 159 -18.84 7.10 -14.66
CA GLU A 159 -19.64 6.18 -15.46
C GLU A 159 -19.80 6.62 -16.92
N ASN A 160 -19.93 7.93 -17.15
CA ASN A 160 -20.11 8.52 -18.47
C ASN A 160 -18.84 9.23 -19.00
N VAL A 161 -17.69 8.95 -18.41
CA VAL A 161 -16.41 9.56 -18.80
C VAL A 161 -15.61 8.57 -19.63
N PHE A 162 -15.23 8.97 -20.84
CA PHE A 162 -14.35 8.20 -21.70
C PHE A 162 -12.89 8.63 -21.49
N TYR A 163 -12.01 7.65 -21.34
CA TYR A 163 -10.56 7.84 -21.31
C TYR A 163 -9.88 7.07 -22.44
N ASP A 164 -9.00 7.74 -23.17
CA ASP A 164 -8.19 7.10 -24.23
C ASP A 164 -7.20 6.09 -23.61
N ILE A 165 -6.68 6.38 -22.42
CA ILE A 165 -5.72 5.54 -21.72
C ILE A 165 -6.11 5.44 -20.25
N LEU A 166 -6.23 4.21 -19.73
CA LEU A 166 -6.33 3.92 -18.31
C LEU A 166 -5.00 3.34 -17.81
N VAL A 167 -4.51 3.87 -16.66
CA VAL A 167 -3.20 3.49 -16.10
C VAL A 167 -3.38 2.82 -14.76
N PHE A 168 -2.87 1.59 -14.61
CA PHE A 168 -2.96 0.80 -13.38
C PHE A 168 -1.57 0.45 -12.83
N PHE A 169 -1.42 0.62 -11.52
CA PHE A 169 -0.17 0.36 -10.78
C PHE A 169 -0.26 -0.88 -9.88
N SER A 170 -1.43 -1.51 -9.77
CA SER A 170 -1.63 -2.68 -8.92
C SER A 170 -2.80 -3.54 -9.39
N PRO A 171 -2.80 -4.85 -9.05
CA PRO A 171 -3.95 -5.73 -9.28
C PRO A 171 -5.26 -5.19 -8.69
N SER A 172 -5.18 -4.59 -7.49
CA SER A 172 -6.37 -4.03 -6.82
C SER A 172 -7.02 -2.88 -7.60
N GLY A 173 -6.25 -2.16 -8.45
CA GLY A 173 -6.82 -1.16 -9.37
C GLY A 173 -7.68 -1.81 -10.46
N ILE A 174 -7.24 -2.95 -10.98
CA ILE A 174 -8.01 -3.74 -11.97
C ILE A 174 -9.30 -4.28 -11.32
N ASP A 175 -9.19 -4.86 -10.12
CA ASP A 175 -10.35 -5.35 -9.36
C ASP A 175 -11.37 -4.22 -9.13
N SER A 176 -10.87 -3.02 -8.80
CA SER A 176 -11.71 -1.84 -8.56
C SER A 176 -12.43 -1.38 -9.83
N LEU A 177 -11.76 -1.44 -10.99
CA LEU A 177 -12.40 -1.11 -12.27
C LEU A 177 -13.66 -1.94 -12.48
N PHE A 178 -13.55 -3.27 -12.36
CA PHE A 178 -14.70 -4.16 -12.60
C PHE A 178 -15.72 -4.17 -11.47
N LYS A 179 -15.34 -3.78 -10.25
CA LYS A 179 -16.33 -3.58 -9.17
C LYS A 179 -17.16 -2.33 -9.37
N ASN A 180 -16.56 -1.24 -9.83
CA ASN A 180 -17.28 0.00 -10.14
C ASN A 180 -18.06 -0.10 -11.46
N PHE A 181 -17.47 -0.78 -12.45
CA PHE A 181 -18.00 -0.86 -13.82
C PHE A 181 -18.05 -2.32 -14.28
N PRO A 182 -19.03 -3.14 -13.80
CA PRO A 182 -19.09 -4.57 -14.15
C PRO A 182 -19.26 -4.83 -15.64
N GLY A 183 -19.85 -3.88 -16.37
CA GLY A 183 -20.02 -3.93 -17.81
C GLY A 183 -18.88 -3.33 -18.62
N PHE A 184 -17.75 -2.98 -18.01
CA PHE A 184 -16.65 -2.32 -18.70
C PHE A 184 -16.15 -3.16 -19.86
N LYS A 185 -16.10 -2.56 -21.05
CA LYS A 185 -15.49 -3.11 -22.26
C LYS A 185 -14.38 -2.18 -22.71
N GLN A 186 -13.20 -2.73 -22.91
CA GLN A 186 -12.01 -1.96 -23.25
C GLN A 186 -12.18 -1.16 -24.54
N ASN A 187 -12.83 -1.74 -25.58
CA ASN A 187 -13.05 -1.11 -26.88
C ASN A 187 -11.77 -0.42 -27.41
N ASN A 188 -11.83 0.91 -27.60
CA ASN A 188 -10.72 1.74 -28.05
C ASN A 188 -9.84 2.28 -26.92
N THR A 189 -10.18 2.07 -25.66
CA THR A 189 -9.36 2.47 -24.51
C THR A 189 -8.07 1.65 -24.46
N ARG A 190 -6.95 2.31 -24.27
CA ARG A 190 -5.65 1.65 -24.09
C ARG A 190 -5.40 1.40 -22.60
N ILE A 191 -4.92 0.20 -22.29
CA ILE A 191 -4.60 -0.17 -20.91
C ILE A 191 -3.09 -0.11 -20.71
N ALA A 192 -2.66 0.73 -19.79
CA ALA A 192 -1.28 0.84 -19.35
C ALA A 192 -1.12 0.23 -17.97
N VAL A 193 -0.15 -0.66 -17.78
CA VAL A 193 0.05 -1.41 -16.54
C VAL A 193 1.50 -1.34 -16.06
N PHE A 194 1.68 -1.23 -14.75
CA PHE A 194 3.00 -1.21 -14.13
C PHE A 194 3.22 -2.47 -13.29
N GLY A 195 4.28 -3.23 -13.65
CA GLY A 195 4.72 -4.43 -12.94
C GLY A 195 3.97 -5.71 -13.35
N ASN A 196 4.69 -6.85 -13.26
CA ASN A 196 4.21 -8.15 -13.74
C ASN A 196 2.92 -8.63 -13.06
N SER A 197 2.74 -8.34 -11.77
CA SER A 197 1.51 -8.71 -11.05
C SER A 197 0.27 -7.99 -11.61
N THR A 198 0.43 -6.72 -12.03
CA THR A 198 -0.66 -5.95 -12.63
C THR A 198 -0.95 -6.40 -14.06
N VAL A 199 0.10 -6.75 -14.83
CA VAL A 199 -0.05 -7.37 -16.17
C VAL A 199 -0.88 -8.65 -16.05
N LYS A 200 -0.49 -9.54 -15.12
CA LYS A 200 -1.19 -10.80 -14.89
C LYS A 200 -2.67 -10.55 -14.57
N ALA A 201 -2.96 -9.70 -13.60
CA ALA A 201 -4.34 -9.38 -13.20
C ALA A 201 -5.17 -8.79 -14.35
N ALA A 202 -4.59 -7.88 -15.15
CA ALA A 202 -5.27 -7.30 -16.31
C ALA A 202 -5.59 -8.36 -17.38
N THR A 203 -4.63 -9.25 -17.68
CA THR A 203 -4.81 -10.35 -18.63
C THR A 203 -5.86 -11.35 -18.17
N GLU A 204 -5.83 -11.74 -16.88
CA GLU A 204 -6.83 -12.63 -16.29
C GLU A 204 -8.24 -12.03 -16.30
N ALA A 205 -8.33 -10.70 -16.21
CA ALA A 205 -9.58 -9.95 -16.35
C ALA A 205 -10.02 -9.72 -17.81
N GLY A 206 -9.31 -10.29 -18.79
CA GLY A 206 -9.63 -10.18 -20.23
C GLY A 206 -9.21 -8.86 -20.88
N LEU A 207 -8.37 -8.05 -20.21
CA LEU A 207 -7.88 -6.79 -20.77
C LEU A 207 -6.61 -7.01 -21.61
N LYS A 208 -6.51 -6.28 -22.71
CA LYS A 208 -5.30 -6.21 -23.53
C LYS A 208 -4.40 -5.11 -22.99
N CYS A 209 -3.23 -5.47 -22.45
CA CYS A 209 -2.22 -4.51 -22.01
C CYS A 209 -1.52 -3.91 -23.26
N ASN A 210 -1.78 -2.63 -23.52
CA ASN A 210 -1.21 -1.91 -24.68
C ASN A 210 0.15 -1.28 -24.33
N ILE A 211 0.33 -0.88 -23.06
CA ILE A 211 1.51 -0.21 -22.56
C ILE A 211 1.92 -0.94 -21.28
N VAL A 212 3.17 -1.43 -21.24
CA VAL A 212 3.70 -2.16 -20.09
C VAL A 212 4.97 -1.48 -19.61
N ALA A 213 5.05 -1.21 -18.30
CA ALA A 213 6.23 -0.73 -17.62
C ALA A 213 6.45 -1.53 -16.31
N PRO A 214 7.69 -1.64 -15.80
CA PRO A 214 8.92 -1.19 -16.43
C PRO A 214 9.35 -2.08 -17.60
N ALA A 215 10.00 -1.49 -18.60
CA ALA A 215 10.67 -2.19 -19.69
C ALA A 215 12.09 -1.61 -19.85
N PRO A 216 13.04 -2.30 -20.51
CA PRO A 216 14.42 -1.83 -20.63
C PRO A 216 14.57 -0.38 -21.12
N GLU A 217 13.78 -0.01 -22.12
CA GLU A 217 13.79 1.36 -22.69
C GLU A 217 12.86 2.34 -21.95
N THR A 218 11.94 1.84 -21.17
CA THR A 218 10.90 2.62 -20.46
C THR A 218 10.76 2.17 -19.01
N PRO A 219 11.75 2.44 -18.14
CA PRO A 219 11.76 1.98 -16.75
C PRO A 219 10.68 2.65 -15.87
N SER A 220 10.05 3.74 -16.34
CA SER A 220 8.93 4.39 -15.66
C SER A 220 7.67 4.41 -16.52
N MET A 221 6.51 4.51 -15.86
CA MET A 221 5.23 4.61 -16.57
C MET A 221 5.14 5.88 -17.42
N THR A 222 5.69 7.00 -16.95
CA THR A 222 5.70 8.25 -17.72
C THR A 222 6.48 8.14 -19.03
N MET A 223 7.64 7.45 -19.00
CA MET A 223 8.41 7.18 -20.23
C MET A 223 7.67 6.25 -21.19
N ALA A 224 7.00 5.23 -20.66
CA ALA A 224 6.22 4.30 -21.47
C ALA A 224 5.02 5.00 -22.15
N LEU A 225 4.33 5.86 -21.40
CA LEU A 225 3.23 6.68 -21.94
C LEU A 225 3.74 7.67 -22.97
N GLU A 226 4.84 8.38 -22.72
CA GLU A 226 5.43 9.34 -23.66
C GLU A 226 5.81 8.67 -24.98
N LYS A 227 6.48 7.51 -24.93
CA LYS A 227 6.84 6.73 -26.11
C LYS A 227 5.59 6.34 -26.90
N TYR A 228 4.60 5.76 -26.23
CA TYR A 228 3.35 5.32 -26.88
C TYR A 228 2.60 6.46 -27.55
N ILE A 229 2.42 7.60 -26.85
CA ILE A 229 1.69 8.77 -27.37
C ILE A 229 2.41 9.34 -28.59
N LYS A 230 3.74 9.46 -28.56
CA LYS A 230 4.53 9.92 -29.72
C LYS A 230 4.41 9.00 -30.94
N GLU A 231 4.36 7.68 -30.72
CA GLU A 231 4.20 6.71 -31.81
C GLU A 231 2.78 6.74 -32.39
N ALA A 232 1.76 6.87 -31.52
CA ALA A 232 0.36 6.95 -31.93
C ALA A 232 0.05 8.23 -32.72
N ASN A 233 0.68 9.35 -32.39
CA ASN A 233 0.48 10.65 -33.05
C ASN A 233 1.30 10.83 -34.36
N LYS A 234 2.20 9.88 -34.66
CA LYS A 234 2.95 9.90 -35.92
C LYS A 234 2.17 9.28 -37.10
N LYS A 235 1.02 8.68 -36.84
CA LYS A 235 0.12 8.09 -37.81
C LYS A 235 -1.01 9.06 -38.15
#